data_67db3af5d973167cdec168c0842c878b
#
_entry.id   67db3af5d973167cdec168c0842c878b
#
_cell.length_a   1.000
_cell.length_b   1.000
_cell.length_c   1.000
_cell.angle_alpha   90.00
_cell.angle_beta   90.00
_cell.angle_gamma   90.00
#
_symmetry.space_group_name_H-M   'P 1'
#
loop_
_entity.id
_entity.type
_entity.pdbx_description
1 polymer ?
#
loop_
_entity_poly.entity_id
_entity_poly.type
_entity_poly.pdbx_seq_one_letter_code
_entity_poly.pdbx_strand_id
1 'polypeptide(L)'
;MKRKSVLLGSIAVCLMSAGCVDSYDATEEGEIGSAQQEFVSHTWAYAWAQQATGSYTASPNFSRNSSGASNTITHQGTGSYLVQLQGVGVPGQEIFAGGNVQVTAYGSGSERCKVSFWAHIGGNVNVNVNCFTAGGEPVDTRFSVAYVRKSGTGFTSEAYVRADESQNPAYTPDLRFQFNSTGANNTVARLGAGRYAVTLPGQTAAGGTVEVTAYGGGSEHCKVASWVQAGDDTVVSVRCFDSAGALSDSMFDLNFANATHVNGAPSYSYAWANDATSAAYTPSLSYQKGFILGWGDVATDITAGRTSTGRYLVNLPGMSSTGSNVQVTSYGTGSEYCKIAFWSGDEANAQADVACFDAAGAATDTPFVIVYTDDKNLSIG
;
A
#
# COMPACT_ATOMS: atom_id res chain seq x y z
N MET A 1 -25.04 -38.60 0.98
CA MET A 1 -26.41 -38.24 0.53
C MET A 1 -27.23 -37.82 1.73
N LYS A 2 -27.46 -36.52 1.95
CA LYS A 2 -28.55 -36.00 2.79
C LYS A 2 -29.00 -34.67 2.16
N ARG A 3 -30.25 -34.67 1.70
CA ARG A 3 -30.93 -33.57 1.04
C ARG A 3 -31.27 -32.49 2.07
N LYS A 4 -31.01 -31.23 1.76
CA LYS A 4 -31.55 -30.06 2.48
C LYS A 4 -32.93 -29.74 1.89
N SER A 5 -33.96 -29.77 2.73
CA SER A 5 -35.30 -29.29 2.39
C SER A 5 -35.37 -27.78 2.64
N VAL A 6 -35.87 -27.06 1.67
CA VAL A 6 -36.23 -25.64 1.77
C VAL A 6 -37.68 -25.58 2.22
N LEU A 7 -37.98 -24.96 3.34
CA LEU A 7 -39.34 -24.62 3.76
C LEU A 7 -39.69 -23.22 3.30
N LEU A 8 -40.64 -23.10 2.39
CA LEU A 8 -41.35 -21.88 2.08
C LEU A 8 -42.43 -21.66 3.16
N GLY A 9 -42.37 -20.54 3.87
CA GLY A 9 -43.40 -20.10 4.77
C GLY A 9 -44.53 -19.41 4.04
N SER A 10 -45.73 -19.97 4.14
CA SER A 10 -46.97 -19.36 3.63
C SER A 10 -47.53 -18.39 4.66
N ILE A 11 -47.88 -17.19 4.22
CA ILE A 11 -48.63 -16.18 5.00
C ILE A 11 -50.10 -16.55 4.92
N ALA A 12 -50.69 -16.87 6.04
CA ALA A 12 -52.17 -17.00 6.17
C ALA A 12 -52.71 -15.79 6.92
N VAL A 13 -53.59 -15.05 6.24
CA VAL A 13 -54.45 -14.03 6.86
C VAL A 13 -55.65 -14.73 7.44
N CYS A 14 -55.90 -14.61 8.74
CA CYS A 14 -57.12 -15.08 9.37
C CYS A 14 -57.88 -13.95 10.01
N LEU A 15 -59.11 -13.73 9.51
CA LEU A 15 -60.09 -12.81 10.06
C LEU A 15 -60.91 -13.51 11.15
N MET A 16 -61.01 -12.87 12.30
CA MET A 16 -61.96 -12.98 13.42
C MET A 16 -62.84 -14.24 13.56
N SER A 17 -62.59 -15.01 14.64
CA SER A 17 -63.61 -15.37 15.61
C SER A 17 -62.99 -16.06 16.81
N ALA A 18 -63.62 -15.94 17.96
CA ALA A 18 -63.15 -16.19 19.31
C ALA A 18 -62.65 -17.61 19.60
N GLY A 19 -61.56 -17.71 20.39
CA GLY A 19 -61.37 -18.74 21.39
C GLY A 19 -60.57 -19.96 20.94
N CYS A 20 -59.31 -19.96 21.32
CA CYS A 20 -58.59 -21.12 21.83
C CYS A 20 -57.26 -20.61 22.46
N VAL A 21 -57.14 -20.83 23.76
CA VAL A 21 -55.91 -20.60 24.51
C VAL A 21 -55.10 -21.87 24.38
N ASP A 22 -54.06 -21.86 23.59
CA ASP A 22 -52.96 -22.85 23.69
C ASP A 22 -51.73 -22.10 24.23
N SER A 23 -51.35 -22.52 25.43
CA SER A 23 -50.15 -22.10 26.10
C SER A 23 -48.93 -22.56 25.28
N TYR A 24 -48.33 -21.62 24.56
CA TYR A 24 -47.01 -21.89 23.96
C TYR A 24 -45.95 -21.58 25.02
N ASP A 25 -45.29 -22.62 25.45
CA ASP A 25 -44.14 -22.57 26.36
C ASP A 25 -42.96 -21.88 25.64
N ALA A 26 -42.69 -20.63 26.05
CA ALA A 26 -41.61 -19.84 25.51
C ALA A 26 -40.33 -20.15 26.33
N THR A 27 -39.66 -21.23 25.94
CA THR A 27 -38.30 -21.48 26.40
C THR A 27 -37.48 -22.05 25.27
N GLU A 28 -36.82 -21.16 24.56
CA GLU A 28 -35.46 -21.17 24.04
C GLU A 28 -35.28 -19.94 23.12
N GLU A 29 -35.10 -18.76 23.75
CA GLU A 29 -34.36 -17.71 23.09
C GLU A 29 -32.92 -18.20 22.95
N GLY A 30 -32.63 -18.90 21.85
CA GLY A 30 -31.26 -19.05 21.40
C GLY A 30 -30.71 -17.65 21.17
N GLU A 31 -29.77 -17.21 22.03
CA GLU A 31 -28.92 -16.07 21.74
C GLU A 31 -28.38 -16.25 20.33
N ILE A 32 -28.95 -15.54 19.37
CA ILE A 32 -28.28 -15.28 18.11
C ILE A 32 -27.12 -14.39 18.51
N GLY A 33 -25.99 -15.02 18.85
CA GLY A 33 -24.75 -14.31 19.03
C GLY A 33 -24.55 -13.48 17.78
N SER A 34 -24.69 -12.17 17.91
CA SER A 34 -24.26 -11.24 16.88
C SER A 34 -22.78 -11.47 16.70
N ALA A 35 -22.40 -12.25 15.70
CA ALA A 35 -21.03 -12.28 15.21
C ALA A 35 -20.74 -10.82 14.83
N GLN A 36 -20.07 -10.08 15.72
CA GLN A 36 -19.53 -8.79 15.36
C GLN A 36 -18.57 -9.07 14.23
N GLN A 37 -18.97 -8.67 13.04
CA GLN A 37 -18.09 -8.68 11.89
C GLN A 37 -17.04 -7.61 12.19
N GLU A 38 -15.87 -8.03 12.68
CA GLU A 38 -14.76 -7.11 12.88
C GLU A 38 -14.29 -6.64 11.51
N PHE A 39 -14.31 -5.34 11.31
CA PHE A 39 -13.83 -4.70 10.10
C PHE A 39 -12.42 -4.15 10.33
N VAL A 40 -11.55 -4.35 9.35
CA VAL A 40 -10.28 -3.66 9.33
C VAL A 40 -10.54 -2.17 9.19
N SER A 41 -10.01 -1.39 10.13
CA SER A 41 -10.05 0.06 10.07
C SER A 41 -8.70 0.62 9.64
N HIS A 42 -8.75 1.73 8.91
CA HIS A 42 -7.58 2.37 8.33
C HIS A 42 -7.44 3.80 8.85
N THR A 43 -6.26 4.13 9.38
CA THR A 43 -5.80 5.50 9.56
C THR A 43 -4.72 5.74 8.51
N TRP A 44 -4.91 6.73 7.66
CA TRP A 44 -4.06 6.92 6.49
C TRP A 44 -3.75 8.39 6.23
N ALA A 45 -2.64 8.62 5.56
CA ALA A 45 -2.29 9.92 5.03
C ALA A 45 -1.31 9.76 3.87
N TYR A 46 -1.35 10.71 2.93
CA TYR A 46 -0.34 10.82 1.88
C TYR A 46 -0.06 12.27 1.52
N ALA A 47 1.12 12.51 0.97
CA ALA A 47 1.52 13.81 0.48
C ALA A 47 2.50 13.70 -0.69
N TRP A 48 2.38 14.61 -1.65
CA TRP A 48 3.41 14.87 -2.63
C TRP A 48 4.29 16.03 -2.17
N ALA A 49 5.57 15.77 -1.96
CA ALA A 49 6.59 16.78 -1.72
C ALA A 49 6.96 17.47 -3.05
N GLN A 50 6.13 18.46 -3.42
CA GLN A 50 6.17 19.12 -4.73
C GLN A 50 7.33 20.09 -4.93
N GLN A 51 8.00 20.49 -3.84
CA GLN A 51 9.17 21.35 -3.86
C GLN A 51 10.36 20.59 -3.28
N ALA A 52 11.49 20.65 -3.98
CA ALA A 52 12.71 19.99 -3.54
C ALA A 52 13.41 20.72 -2.37
N THR A 53 13.06 21.96 -2.11
CA THR A 53 13.64 22.79 -1.03
C THR A 53 12.54 23.60 -0.34
N GLY A 54 12.86 24.10 0.86
CA GLY A 54 11.94 24.94 1.64
C GLY A 54 10.99 24.16 2.55
N SER A 55 10.20 24.90 3.33
CA SER A 55 9.18 24.34 4.22
C SER A 55 7.82 24.88 3.81
N TYR A 56 6.83 24.02 3.70
CA TYR A 56 5.51 24.39 3.17
C TYR A 56 4.42 23.40 3.59
N THR A 57 3.18 23.83 3.46
CA THR A 57 2.00 22.95 3.52
C THR A 57 1.83 22.27 2.16
N ALA A 58 1.71 20.95 2.15
CA ALA A 58 1.49 20.20 0.91
C ALA A 58 0.18 20.63 0.23
N SER A 59 0.21 20.68 -1.09
CA SER A 59 -0.96 21.07 -1.88
C SER A 59 -2.14 20.12 -1.61
N PRO A 60 -3.33 20.64 -1.30
CA PRO A 60 -4.52 19.80 -1.11
C PRO A 60 -4.90 19.01 -2.37
N ASN A 61 -4.40 19.36 -3.55
CA ASN A 61 -4.64 18.59 -4.77
C ASN A 61 -3.85 17.28 -4.81
N PHE A 62 -2.83 17.11 -3.94
CA PHE A 62 -1.95 15.94 -3.95
C PHE A 62 -1.55 15.53 -2.52
N SER A 63 -2.36 15.90 -1.54
CA SER A 63 -2.14 15.58 -0.14
C SER A 63 -3.47 15.46 0.58
N ARG A 64 -3.65 14.36 1.27
CA ARG A 64 -4.84 14.07 2.08
C ARG A 64 -4.47 13.29 3.32
N ASN A 65 -5.33 13.31 4.29
CA ASN A 65 -5.27 12.38 5.40
C ASN A 65 -6.65 12.10 6.02
N SER A 66 -6.77 10.98 6.69
CA SER A 66 -8.03 10.52 7.29
C SER A 66 -8.52 11.39 8.46
N SER A 67 -7.69 12.30 8.99
CA SER A 67 -8.10 13.29 10.01
C SER A 67 -8.69 14.56 9.41
N GLY A 68 -8.54 14.77 8.10
CA GLY A 68 -8.93 16.01 7.42
C GLY A 68 -7.94 17.18 7.61
N ALA A 69 -6.87 17.00 8.38
CA ALA A 69 -5.85 18.04 8.58
C ALA A 69 -4.88 18.15 7.41
N SER A 70 -4.18 19.27 7.30
CA SER A 70 -3.17 19.50 6.26
C SER A 70 -1.84 18.84 6.63
N ASN A 71 -1.14 18.26 5.65
CA ASN A 71 0.20 17.74 5.83
C ASN A 71 1.25 18.81 5.52
N THR A 72 2.39 18.78 6.21
CA THR A 72 3.48 19.74 5.98
C THR A 72 4.79 19.03 5.64
N ILE A 73 5.61 19.67 4.83
CA ILE A 73 6.95 19.23 4.46
C ILE A 73 7.95 20.27 4.90
N THR A 74 9.01 19.84 5.56
CA THR A 74 10.14 20.66 5.99
C THR A 74 11.42 20.11 5.40
N HIS A 75 12.13 20.90 4.61
CA HIS A 75 13.48 20.60 4.16
C HIS A 75 14.46 20.82 5.32
N GLN A 76 15.18 19.77 5.72
CA GLN A 76 16.08 19.78 6.87
C GLN A 76 17.57 19.92 6.48
N GLY A 77 17.88 19.70 5.23
CA GLY A 77 19.24 19.73 4.64
C GLY A 77 19.24 18.95 3.35
N THR A 78 20.36 18.96 2.63
CA THR A 78 20.46 18.29 1.32
C THR A 78 19.96 16.86 1.40
N GLY A 79 18.94 16.55 0.62
CA GLY A 79 18.30 15.22 0.54
C GLY A 79 17.54 14.80 1.81
N SER A 80 17.35 15.67 2.79
CA SER A 80 16.71 15.31 4.07
C SER A 80 15.46 16.13 4.31
N TYR A 81 14.37 15.44 4.63
CA TYR A 81 13.05 16.04 4.79
C TYR A 81 12.30 15.47 6.00
N LEU A 82 11.51 16.31 6.64
CA LEU A 82 10.49 15.93 7.59
C LEU A 82 9.11 16.14 6.96
N VAL A 83 8.33 15.07 6.85
CA VAL A 83 6.92 15.14 6.50
C VAL A 83 6.11 14.94 7.77
N GLN A 84 5.29 15.92 8.12
CA GLN A 84 4.36 15.80 9.23
C GLN A 84 2.96 15.55 8.72
N LEU A 85 2.45 14.36 9.02
CA LEU A 85 1.09 13.92 8.71
C LEU A 85 0.22 14.21 9.93
N GLN A 86 -0.55 15.29 9.88
CA GLN A 86 -1.21 15.86 11.05
C GLN A 86 -2.47 15.07 11.43
N GLY A 87 -2.65 14.83 12.74
CA GLY A 87 -3.84 14.23 13.31
C GLY A 87 -4.04 12.73 13.06
N VAL A 88 -3.09 12.05 12.42
CA VAL A 88 -3.14 10.58 12.17
C VAL A 88 -2.23 9.79 13.12
N GLY A 89 -1.58 10.47 14.05
CA GLY A 89 -0.82 9.84 15.12
C GLY A 89 -1.72 9.32 16.24
N VAL A 90 -1.17 8.49 17.11
CA VAL A 90 -1.84 8.00 18.31
C VAL A 90 -1.35 8.81 19.52
N PRO A 91 -2.20 9.67 20.10
CA PRO A 91 -1.81 10.44 21.27
C PRO A 91 -1.40 9.54 22.43
N GLY A 92 -0.31 9.89 23.12
CA GLY A 92 0.20 9.15 24.27
C GLY A 92 0.93 7.84 23.95
N GLN A 93 1.09 7.48 22.67
CA GLN A 93 1.89 6.36 22.19
C GLN A 93 3.08 6.83 21.34
N GLU A 94 3.68 7.92 21.75
CA GLU A 94 4.81 8.53 21.04
C GLU A 94 5.94 7.51 20.82
N ILE A 95 6.47 7.46 19.58
CA ILE A 95 7.53 6.54 19.13
C ILE A 95 7.02 5.12 18.79
N PHE A 96 5.92 4.62 19.38
CA PHE A 96 5.56 3.20 19.39
C PHE A 96 4.23 2.85 18.71
N ALA A 97 3.59 3.77 18.03
CA ALA A 97 2.23 3.55 17.57
C ALA A 97 2.08 2.81 16.22
N GLY A 98 3.19 2.43 15.60
CA GLY A 98 3.20 1.55 14.44
C GLY A 98 2.70 2.18 13.13
N GLY A 99 2.34 1.33 12.19
CA GLY A 99 1.96 1.67 10.83
C GLY A 99 2.99 1.23 9.80
N ASN A 100 2.77 1.63 8.55
CA ASN A 100 3.66 1.39 7.41
C ASN A 100 3.82 2.67 6.60
N VAL A 101 5.01 2.93 6.09
CA VAL A 101 5.31 4.10 5.27
C VAL A 101 5.91 3.66 3.94
N GLN A 102 5.38 4.18 2.85
CA GLN A 102 5.94 4.00 1.51
C GLN A 102 6.39 5.34 0.96
N VAL A 103 7.54 5.37 0.29
CA VAL A 103 8.12 6.56 -0.32
C VAL A 103 8.63 6.25 -1.71
N THR A 104 8.24 7.07 -2.67
CA THR A 104 8.71 7.00 -4.06
C THR A 104 9.23 8.36 -4.50
N ALA A 105 10.44 8.44 -5.03
CA ALA A 105 10.99 9.67 -5.62
C ALA A 105 10.16 10.10 -6.84
N TYR A 106 10.14 11.41 -7.10
CA TYR A 106 9.40 12.03 -8.22
C TYR A 106 10.31 12.87 -9.10
N GLY A 107 10.08 12.80 -10.41
CA GLY A 107 10.77 13.59 -11.43
C GLY A 107 11.53 12.75 -12.44
N SER A 108 12.15 13.40 -13.42
CA SER A 108 12.74 12.73 -14.58
C SER A 108 14.16 12.20 -14.37
N GLY A 109 14.87 12.63 -13.33
CA GLY A 109 16.21 12.17 -13.02
C GLY A 109 16.23 10.82 -12.33
N SER A 110 17.42 10.32 -11.99
CA SER A 110 17.65 8.99 -11.42
C SER A 110 17.74 8.98 -9.88
N GLU A 111 17.23 10.01 -9.21
CA GLU A 111 17.20 10.08 -7.76
C GLU A 111 16.26 9.02 -7.18
N ARG A 112 16.57 8.54 -5.98
CA ARG A 112 15.72 7.64 -5.20
C ARG A 112 15.55 8.17 -3.78
N CYS A 113 14.41 7.92 -3.17
CA CYS A 113 14.11 8.32 -1.80
C CYS A 113 13.70 7.10 -0.97
N LYS A 114 13.93 7.17 0.32
CA LYS A 114 13.58 6.13 1.28
C LYS A 114 13.13 6.75 2.60
N VAL A 115 12.51 5.94 3.43
CA VAL A 115 12.20 6.29 4.81
C VAL A 115 13.45 6.14 5.67
N SER A 116 13.89 7.20 6.36
CA SER A 116 14.97 7.05 7.32
C SER A 116 14.46 6.70 8.73
N PHE A 117 13.32 7.25 9.11
CA PHE A 117 12.68 7.02 10.40
C PHE A 117 11.26 7.59 10.40
N TRP A 118 10.33 7.02 11.19
CA TRP A 118 9.09 7.72 11.55
C TRP A 118 8.70 7.48 13.00
N ALA A 119 7.92 8.43 13.54
CA ALA A 119 7.41 8.35 14.90
C ALA A 119 6.07 9.07 15.01
N HIS A 120 5.28 8.68 16.00
CA HIS A 120 4.09 9.42 16.42
C HIS A 120 4.50 10.45 17.45
N ILE A 121 4.25 11.72 17.19
CA ILE A 121 4.63 12.83 18.07
C ILE A 121 3.46 13.80 18.16
N GLY A 122 2.93 14.03 19.37
CA GLY A 122 1.86 14.99 19.61
C GLY A 122 0.59 14.75 18.79
N GLY A 123 0.22 13.49 18.53
CA GLY A 123 -0.94 13.14 17.72
C GLY A 123 -0.70 13.20 16.21
N ASN A 124 0.51 13.46 15.77
CA ASN A 124 0.91 13.46 14.36
C ASN A 124 1.82 12.27 14.05
N VAL A 125 1.95 11.90 12.77
CA VAL A 125 3.01 11.02 12.29
C VAL A 125 4.09 11.86 11.63
N ASN A 126 5.28 11.82 12.17
CA ASN A 126 6.45 12.49 11.64
C ASN A 126 7.30 11.48 10.86
N VAL A 127 7.42 11.65 9.54
CA VAL A 127 8.20 10.79 8.65
C VAL A 127 9.43 11.53 8.19
N ASN A 128 10.62 10.99 8.48
CA ASN A 128 11.88 11.48 7.93
C ASN A 128 12.19 10.74 6.63
N VAL A 129 12.38 11.48 5.56
CA VAL A 129 12.68 10.96 4.22
C VAL A 129 14.07 11.41 3.83
N ASN A 130 14.88 10.45 3.36
CA ASN A 130 16.17 10.72 2.76
C ASN A 130 16.17 10.39 1.27
N CYS A 131 16.73 11.29 0.47
CA CYS A 131 16.83 11.15 -0.97
C CYS A 131 18.29 11.18 -1.44
N PHE A 132 18.60 10.36 -2.43
CA PHE A 132 19.97 10.11 -2.89
C PHE A 132 20.04 10.11 -4.42
N THR A 133 21.21 10.49 -4.94
CA THR A 133 21.59 10.21 -6.32
C THR A 133 21.72 8.71 -6.56
N ALA A 134 21.84 8.27 -7.80
CA ALA A 134 22.19 6.87 -8.11
C ALA A 134 23.46 6.43 -7.38
N GLY A 135 24.48 7.28 -7.29
CA GLY A 135 25.76 7.02 -6.60
C GLY A 135 25.65 6.96 -5.06
N GLY A 136 24.50 7.30 -4.49
CA GLY A 136 24.29 7.24 -3.04
C GLY A 136 24.59 8.55 -2.29
N GLU A 137 24.89 9.64 -2.99
CA GLU A 137 25.08 10.95 -2.36
C GLU A 137 23.73 11.62 -2.08
N PRO A 138 23.55 12.30 -0.94
CA PRO A 138 22.34 13.05 -0.65
C PRO A 138 22.03 14.08 -1.74
N VAL A 139 20.77 14.19 -2.14
CA VAL A 139 20.32 15.12 -3.18
C VAL A 139 18.91 15.62 -2.92
N ASP A 140 18.70 16.91 -3.14
CA ASP A 140 17.38 17.49 -3.05
C ASP A 140 16.53 17.09 -4.25
N THR A 141 15.40 16.46 -3.99
CA THR A 141 14.45 16.02 -5.02
C THR A 141 13.03 15.99 -4.47
N ARG A 142 12.05 15.86 -5.34
CA ARG A 142 10.65 15.69 -5.00
C ARG A 142 10.35 14.21 -4.76
N PHE A 143 9.31 13.94 -3.98
CA PHE A 143 8.89 12.57 -3.68
C PHE A 143 7.40 12.50 -3.29
N SER A 144 6.87 11.31 -3.34
CA SER A 144 5.55 10.95 -2.83
C SER A 144 5.69 10.08 -1.59
N VAL A 145 4.89 10.33 -0.57
CA VAL A 145 4.86 9.55 0.67
C VAL A 145 3.44 9.11 0.96
N ALA A 146 3.28 7.86 1.41
CA ALA A 146 2.02 7.31 1.91
C ALA A 146 2.26 6.64 3.26
N TYR A 147 1.33 6.82 4.18
CA TYR A 147 1.27 6.19 5.49
C TYR A 147 -0.05 5.49 5.69
N VAL A 148 -0.01 4.29 6.24
CA VAL A 148 -1.20 3.58 6.69
C VAL A 148 -0.95 2.87 8.02
N ARG A 149 -1.92 2.95 8.92
CA ARG A 149 -2.02 2.10 10.11
C ARG A 149 -3.36 1.38 10.07
N LYS A 150 -3.30 0.07 10.14
CA LYS A 150 -4.46 -0.82 10.09
C LYS A 150 -4.69 -1.43 11.46
N SER A 151 -5.93 -1.70 11.80
CA SER A 151 -6.32 -2.37 13.05
C SER A 151 -7.60 -3.18 12.86
N GLY A 152 -7.81 -4.17 13.74
CA GLY A 152 -8.89 -5.14 13.62
C GLY A 152 -8.48 -6.36 12.81
N THR A 153 -9.41 -7.28 12.64
CA THR A 153 -9.29 -8.47 11.80
C THR A 153 -10.47 -8.51 10.83
N GLY A 154 -10.38 -9.24 9.75
CA GLY A 154 -11.48 -9.30 8.79
C GLY A 154 -11.19 -10.19 7.59
N PHE A 155 -12.12 -10.22 6.67
CA PHE A 155 -12.02 -11.01 5.43
C PHE A 155 -11.24 -10.30 4.31
N THR A 156 -10.70 -9.09 4.58
CA THR A 156 -9.82 -8.40 3.65
C THR A 156 -8.47 -9.11 3.58
N SER A 157 -7.82 -9.09 2.42
CA SER A 157 -6.49 -9.66 2.24
C SER A 157 -5.47 -8.55 2.23
N GLU A 158 -4.95 -8.23 3.42
CA GLU A 158 -4.00 -7.13 3.61
C GLU A 158 -3.07 -7.35 4.80
N ALA A 159 -1.82 -6.99 4.61
CA ALA A 159 -0.79 -7.09 5.63
C ALA A 159 0.31 -6.04 5.41
N TYR A 160 0.99 -5.65 6.47
CA TYR A 160 2.24 -4.90 6.35
C TYR A 160 3.28 -5.35 7.38
N VAL A 161 4.52 -5.06 7.09
CA VAL A 161 5.67 -5.39 7.93
C VAL A 161 6.70 -4.27 7.85
N ARG A 162 7.25 -3.83 9.00
CA ARG A 162 8.56 -3.20 9.06
C ARG A 162 9.59 -4.26 9.42
N ALA A 163 10.45 -4.58 8.48
CA ALA A 163 11.56 -5.50 8.68
C ALA A 163 12.77 -4.72 9.22
N ASP A 164 12.92 -4.66 10.55
CA ASP A 164 13.88 -3.80 11.26
C ASP A 164 15.10 -4.54 11.81
N GLU A 165 15.18 -5.85 11.63
CA GLU A 165 16.34 -6.67 12.03
C GLU A 165 17.04 -7.28 10.81
N SER A 166 17.69 -6.43 10.01
CA SER A 166 18.20 -6.79 8.68
C SER A 166 19.24 -7.93 8.66
N GLN A 167 19.89 -8.23 9.78
CA GLN A 167 20.89 -9.30 9.90
C GLN A 167 20.39 -10.54 10.68
N ASN A 168 19.19 -10.48 11.26
CA ASN A 168 18.62 -11.62 11.98
C ASN A 168 18.21 -12.72 11.00
N PRO A 169 18.67 -13.98 11.20
CA PRO A 169 18.35 -15.08 10.29
C PRO A 169 16.84 -15.34 10.14
N ALA A 170 16.06 -15.20 11.24
CA ALA A 170 14.62 -15.33 11.21
C ALA A 170 14.01 -14.71 12.48
N TYR A 171 12.92 -13.93 12.34
CA TYR A 171 12.26 -13.27 13.44
C TYR A 171 10.80 -12.93 13.13
N THR A 172 10.05 -12.63 14.16
CA THR A 172 8.74 -11.98 14.09
C THR A 172 8.96 -10.48 14.33
N PRO A 173 8.63 -9.60 13.40
CA PRO A 173 8.73 -8.16 13.58
C PRO A 173 7.93 -7.68 14.79
N ASP A 174 8.32 -6.55 15.39
CA ASP A 174 7.60 -5.95 16.49
C ASP A 174 6.11 -5.77 16.13
N LEU A 175 5.22 -6.28 16.98
CA LEU A 175 3.77 -6.29 16.75
C LEU A 175 3.17 -4.92 16.51
N ARG A 176 3.84 -3.85 16.94
CA ARG A 176 3.43 -2.47 16.67
C ARG A 176 3.66 -2.05 15.22
N PHE A 177 4.63 -2.66 14.55
CA PHE A 177 5.05 -2.32 13.19
C PHE A 177 4.75 -3.43 12.18
N GLN A 178 3.81 -4.29 12.50
CA GLN A 178 3.23 -5.25 11.58
C GLN A 178 1.71 -5.31 11.73
N PHE A 179 1.06 -5.76 10.70
CA PHE A 179 -0.37 -6.01 10.65
C PHE A 179 -0.66 -7.17 9.72
N ASN A 180 -1.63 -7.97 10.05
CA ASN A 180 -2.19 -9.00 9.18
C ASN A 180 -3.69 -9.09 9.47
N SER A 181 -4.52 -8.94 8.45
CA SER A 181 -5.98 -8.95 8.58
C SER A 181 -6.54 -10.27 9.11
N THR A 182 -5.78 -11.37 9.02
CA THR A 182 -6.15 -12.66 9.60
C THR A 182 -5.91 -12.73 11.12
N GLY A 183 -5.21 -11.75 11.70
CA GLY A 183 -4.78 -11.75 13.10
C GLY A 183 -3.50 -12.55 13.37
N ALA A 184 -2.92 -13.19 12.35
CA ALA A 184 -1.66 -13.92 12.50
C ALA A 184 -0.45 -12.97 12.50
N ASN A 185 0.66 -13.42 13.08
CA ASN A 185 1.93 -12.68 13.04
C ASN A 185 2.71 -12.98 11.75
N ASN A 186 3.14 -11.93 11.08
CA ASN A 186 4.05 -12.06 9.95
C ASN A 186 5.47 -12.43 10.43
N THR A 187 6.24 -13.06 9.57
CA THR A 187 7.63 -13.41 9.87
C THR A 187 8.58 -12.98 8.76
N VAL A 188 9.82 -12.70 9.13
CA VAL A 188 10.89 -12.32 8.19
C VAL A 188 12.04 -13.30 8.36
N ALA A 189 12.53 -13.85 7.25
CA ALA A 189 13.73 -14.68 7.17
C ALA A 189 14.76 -14.02 6.27
N ARG A 190 16.01 -13.88 6.74
CA ARG A 190 17.16 -13.46 5.94
C ARG A 190 17.76 -14.68 5.23
N LEU A 191 17.71 -14.68 3.92
CA LEU A 191 18.22 -15.77 3.06
C LEU A 191 19.69 -15.58 2.63
N GLY A 192 20.31 -14.48 3.01
CA GLY A 192 21.66 -14.05 2.67
C GLY A 192 21.75 -12.53 2.56
N ALA A 193 22.92 -11.98 2.29
CA ALA A 193 23.08 -10.53 2.15
C ALA A 193 22.04 -9.93 1.21
N GLY A 194 21.28 -8.95 1.68
CA GLY A 194 20.25 -8.25 0.91
C GLY A 194 19.09 -9.12 0.40
N ARG A 195 18.88 -10.32 0.91
CA ARG A 195 17.80 -11.23 0.46
C ARG A 195 16.95 -11.68 1.62
N TYR A 196 15.65 -11.42 1.51
CA TYR A 196 14.68 -11.72 2.56
C TYR A 196 13.45 -12.42 2.02
N ALA A 197 12.84 -13.25 2.84
CA ALA A 197 11.50 -13.81 2.65
C ALA A 197 10.60 -13.30 3.77
N VAL A 198 9.50 -12.67 3.40
CA VAL A 198 8.45 -12.24 4.34
C VAL A 198 7.27 -13.16 4.15
N THR A 199 6.89 -13.90 5.20
CA THR A 199 5.71 -14.76 5.19
C THR A 199 4.54 -13.99 5.81
N LEU A 200 3.43 -13.96 5.10
CA LEU A 200 2.17 -13.33 5.49
C LEU A 200 1.13 -14.44 5.66
N PRO A 201 0.97 -14.99 6.90
CA PRO A 201 0.13 -16.15 7.12
C PRO A 201 -1.36 -15.89 6.82
N GLY A 202 -2.00 -16.85 6.17
CA GLY A 202 -3.40 -16.78 5.78
C GLY A 202 -3.74 -15.77 4.70
N GLN A 203 -2.75 -15.06 4.14
CA GLN A 203 -2.96 -14.16 3.00
C GLN A 203 -2.91 -14.96 1.70
N THR A 204 -3.93 -14.81 0.88
CA THR A 204 -3.98 -15.48 -0.43
C THR A 204 -3.40 -14.58 -1.50
N ALA A 205 -2.36 -15.05 -2.19
CA ALA A 205 -1.63 -14.29 -3.19
C ALA A 205 -1.99 -14.64 -4.64
N ALA A 206 -3.15 -15.20 -4.87
CA ALA A 206 -3.63 -15.40 -6.25
C ALA A 206 -3.92 -14.06 -6.97
N GLY A 207 -3.09 -13.05 -6.70
CA GLY A 207 -3.24 -11.67 -7.18
C GLY A 207 -2.65 -10.67 -6.20
N GLY A 208 -3.21 -9.44 -6.22
CA GLY A 208 -2.83 -8.38 -5.30
C GLY A 208 -1.59 -7.59 -5.72
N THR A 209 -1.11 -6.80 -4.79
CA THR A 209 0.02 -5.89 -4.99
C THR A 209 0.94 -5.89 -3.78
N VAL A 210 2.21 -5.61 -3.99
CA VAL A 210 3.22 -5.47 -2.94
C VAL A 210 4.03 -4.21 -3.17
N GLU A 211 4.11 -3.36 -2.14
CA GLU A 211 5.00 -2.20 -2.12
C GLU A 211 6.17 -2.48 -1.16
N VAL A 212 7.35 -2.02 -1.51
CA VAL A 212 8.55 -2.09 -0.66
C VAL A 212 9.33 -0.80 -0.74
N THR A 213 9.60 -0.21 0.42
CA THR A 213 10.48 0.94 0.58
C THR A 213 11.61 0.60 1.55
N ALA A 214 12.85 0.91 1.22
CA ALA A 214 13.98 0.76 2.14
C ALA A 214 13.83 1.68 3.35
N TYR A 215 14.32 1.23 4.52
CA TYR A 215 14.27 1.96 5.79
C TYR A 215 15.66 2.15 6.37
N GLY A 216 15.90 3.27 7.06
CA GLY A 216 17.16 3.56 7.74
C GLY A 216 18.03 4.63 7.06
N GLY A 217 19.16 4.95 7.67
CA GLY A 217 19.98 6.13 7.33
C GLY A 217 20.86 6.01 6.08
N GLY A 218 21.15 4.81 5.61
CA GLY A 218 22.02 4.60 4.43
C GLY A 218 21.32 4.85 3.10
N SER A 219 22.04 4.69 1.99
CA SER A 219 21.53 4.95 0.63
C SER A 219 21.01 3.69 -0.08
N GLU A 220 20.80 2.59 0.64
CA GLU A 220 20.27 1.35 0.10
C GLU A 220 18.87 1.55 -0.46
N HIS A 221 18.53 0.73 -1.45
CA HIS A 221 17.16 0.61 -1.96
C HIS A 221 16.72 -0.85 -1.94
N CYS A 222 15.43 -1.06 -1.73
CA CYS A 222 14.82 -2.39 -1.70
C CYS A 222 13.72 -2.49 -2.74
N LYS A 223 13.47 -3.71 -3.21
CA LYS A 223 12.44 -4.01 -4.21
C LYS A 223 11.80 -5.37 -3.97
N VAL A 224 10.69 -5.60 -4.61
CA VAL A 224 10.02 -6.90 -4.66
C VAL A 224 10.72 -7.77 -5.70
N ALA A 225 11.24 -8.93 -5.31
CA ALA A 225 11.77 -9.90 -6.26
C ALA A 225 10.67 -10.83 -6.78
N SER A 226 9.74 -11.23 -5.92
CA SER A 226 8.54 -12.00 -6.25
C SER A 226 7.58 -12.02 -5.07
N TRP A 227 6.31 -12.35 -5.33
CA TRP A 227 5.39 -12.82 -4.30
C TRP A 227 4.60 -14.00 -4.86
N VAL A 228 4.40 -14.99 -4.03
CA VAL A 228 3.74 -16.25 -4.42
C VAL A 228 2.90 -16.79 -3.27
N GLN A 229 1.86 -17.53 -3.61
CA GLN A 229 1.13 -18.33 -2.64
C GLN A 229 1.93 -19.60 -2.30
N ALA A 230 2.09 -19.89 -1.03
CA ALA A 230 2.74 -21.09 -0.50
C ALA A 230 1.81 -21.75 0.55
N GLY A 231 0.98 -22.68 0.10
CA GLY A 231 -0.15 -23.19 0.89
C GLY A 231 -1.20 -22.11 1.09
N ASP A 232 -1.55 -21.83 2.34
CA ASP A 232 -2.50 -20.78 2.71
C ASP A 232 -1.83 -19.41 2.94
N ASP A 233 -0.51 -19.32 2.79
CA ASP A 233 0.27 -18.12 3.07
C ASP A 233 0.73 -17.43 1.78
N THR A 234 0.95 -16.11 1.85
CA THR A 234 1.73 -15.38 0.85
C THR A 234 3.17 -15.26 1.32
N VAL A 235 4.12 -15.62 0.45
CA VAL A 235 5.55 -15.38 0.67
C VAL A 235 6.05 -14.34 -0.30
N VAL A 236 6.58 -13.22 0.25
CA VAL A 236 7.17 -12.13 -0.52
C VAL A 236 8.68 -12.21 -0.43
N SER A 237 9.36 -12.30 -1.57
CA SER A 237 10.82 -12.19 -1.66
C SER A 237 11.21 -10.74 -1.86
N VAL A 238 12.05 -10.21 -0.98
CA VAL A 238 12.58 -8.84 -1.04
C VAL A 238 14.06 -8.88 -1.30
N ARG A 239 14.55 -7.98 -2.15
CA ARG A 239 15.97 -7.73 -2.36
C ARG A 239 16.32 -6.28 -2.07
N CYS A 240 17.44 -6.10 -1.37
CA CYS A 240 18.00 -4.80 -1.07
C CYS A 240 19.43 -4.70 -1.64
N PHE A 241 19.78 -3.51 -2.10
CA PHE A 241 21.01 -3.23 -2.80
C PHE A 241 21.64 -1.95 -2.26
N ASP A 242 22.96 -1.88 -2.27
CA ASP A 242 23.72 -0.65 -2.08
C ASP A 242 23.67 0.26 -3.33
N SER A 243 24.34 1.38 -3.27
CA SER A 243 24.42 2.32 -4.39
C SER A 243 25.21 1.81 -5.59
N ALA A 244 26.07 0.81 -5.40
CA ALA A 244 26.81 0.15 -6.48
C ALA A 244 26.01 -0.99 -7.15
N GLY A 245 24.82 -1.30 -6.63
CA GLY A 245 23.98 -2.39 -7.13
C GLY A 245 24.37 -3.77 -6.59
N ALA A 246 25.23 -3.85 -5.59
CA ALA A 246 25.52 -5.08 -4.90
C ALA A 246 24.47 -5.37 -3.83
N LEU A 247 24.14 -6.65 -3.61
CA LEU A 247 23.23 -7.06 -2.55
C LEU A 247 23.76 -6.61 -1.18
N SER A 248 22.96 -5.87 -0.43
CA SER A 248 23.31 -5.27 0.85
C SER A 248 22.18 -5.43 1.85
N ASP A 249 22.51 -5.80 3.09
CA ASP A 249 21.52 -5.88 4.15
C ASP A 249 20.94 -4.49 4.45
N SER A 250 19.62 -4.39 4.43
CA SER A 250 18.88 -3.18 4.73
C SER A 250 17.58 -3.52 5.43
N MET A 251 17.14 -2.65 6.29
CA MET A 251 15.77 -2.65 6.79
C MET A 251 14.83 -2.16 5.69
N PHE A 252 13.55 -2.53 5.78
CA PHE A 252 12.54 -2.10 4.82
C PHE A 252 11.12 -2.13 5.40
N ASP A 253 10.24 -1.38 4.77
CA ASP A 253 8.80 -1.43 4.93
C ASP A 253 8.17 -2.15 3.75
N LEU A 254 7.28 -3.10 4.04
CA LEU A 254 6.51 -3.85 3.07
C LEU A 254 5.02 -3.67 3.35
N ASN A 255 4.23 -3.40 2.31
CA ASN A 255 2.78 -3.36 2.34
C ASN A 255 2.21 -4.29 1.28
N PHE A 256 1.26 -5.15 1.67
CA PHE A 256 0.56 -6.09 0.80
C PHE A 256 -0.94 -5.83 0.85
N ALA A 257 -1.60 -5.88 -0.30
CA ALA A 257 -3.05 -5.85 -0.40
C ALA A 257 -3.53 -6.63 -1.62
N ASN A 258 -4.65 -7.34 -1.47
CA ASN A 258 -5.33 -8.02 -2.57
C ASN A 258 -6.81 -7.63 -2.58
N ALA A 259 -7.22 -6.90 -3.62
CA ALA A 259 -8.57 -6.40 -3.84
C ALA A 259 -9.15 -5.60 -2.64
N THR A 260 -8.28 -4.86 -1.93
CA THR A 260 -8.65 -4.03 -0.78
C THR A 260 -7.80 -2.75 -0.73
N HIS A 261 -8.09 -1.86 0.23
CA HIS A 261 -7.45 -0.54 0.41
C HIS A 261 -5.95 -0.64 0.70
N VAL A 262 -5.11 -0.58 -0.33
CA VAL A 262 -3.68 -0.83 -0.22
C VAL A 262 -3.00 0.15 0.75
N ASN A 263 -3.19 1.45 0.58
CA ASN A 263 -2.66 2.51 1.45
C ASN A 263 -3.75 3.17 2.31
N GLY A 264 -4.88 2.47 2.55
CA GLY A 264 -5.96 2.90 3.42
C GLY A 264 -6.88 3.98 2.84
N ALA A 265 -6.54 4.62 1.74
CA ALA A 265 -7.39 5.62 1.09
C ALA A 265 -8.67 4.98 0.52
N PRO A 266 -9.78 5.74 0.46
CA PRO A 266 -11.08 5.17 0.11
C PRO A 266 -11.18 4.66 -1.33
N SER A 267 -10.48 5.27 -2.27
CA SER A 267 -10.40 4.84 -3.65
C SER A 267 -8.95 4.49 -4.00
N TYR A 268 -8.75 3.44 -4.77
CA TYR A 268 -7.42 2.94 -5.10
C TYR A 268 -7.38 2.23 -6.45
N SER A 269 -6.19 2.20 -7.01
CA SER A 269 -5.89 1.38 -8.17
C SER A 269 -4.47 0.85 -8.05
N TYR A 270 -4.23 -0.38 -8.51
CA TYR A 270 -2.89 -0.95 -8.57
C TYR A 270 -2.73 -1.86 -9.78
N ALA A 271 -1.50 -2.00 -10.24
CA ALA A 271 -1.13 -2.96 -11.26
C ALA A 271 0.30 -3.46 -11.12
N TRP A 272 0.52 -4.72 -11.43
CA TRP A 272 1.86 -5.26 -11.68
C TRP A 272 2.15 -5.14 -13.18
N ALA A 273 2.95 -4.15 -13.56
CA ALA A 273 3.43 -3.93 -14.91
C ALA A 273 4.56 -4.93 -15.21
N ASN A 274 4.19 -6.14 -15.60
CA ASN A 274 5.06 -7.31 -15.70
C ASN A 274 5.77 -7.49 -17.05
N ASP A 275 5.35 -6.76 -18.10
CA ASP A 275 6.02 -6.77 -19.40
C ASP A 275 6.77 -5.45 -19.62
N ALA A 276 8.07 -5.49 -19.36
CA ALA A 276 8.93 -4.32 -19.45
C ALA A 276 9.23 -3.88 -20.90
N THR A 277 8.85 -4.65 -21.90
CA THR A 277 9.24 -4.42 -23.30
C THR A 277 8.07 -4.09 -24.23
N SER A 278 6.86 -4.44 -23.84
CA SER A 278 5.66 -4.20 -24.66
C SER A 278 5.33 -2.72 -24.75
N ALA A 279 5.06 -2.25 -25.96
CA ALA A 279 4.66 -0.85 -26.19
C ALA A 279 3.25 -0.54 -25.66
N ALA A 280 2.37 -1.55 -25.56
CA ALA A 280 1.04 -1.44 -24.97
C ALA A 280 0.51 -2.84 -24.64
N TYR A 281 -0.02 -3.02 -23.41
CA TYR A 281 -0.65 -4.26 -23.00
C TYR A 281 -1.56 -4.04 -21.78
N THR A 282 -2.39 -5.02 -21.49
CA THR A 282 -3.17 -5.10 -20.25
C THR A 282 -2.42 -6.01 -19.28
N PRO A 283 -1.96 -5.54 -18.12
CA PRO A 283 -1.43 -6.38 -17.06
C PRO A 283 -2.41 -7.49 -16.66
N SER A 284 -1.90 -8.59 -16.10
CA SER A 284 -2.74 -9.69 -15.66
C SER A 284 -3.85 -9.23 -14.71
N LEU A 285 -5.09 -9.60 -15.00
CA LEU A 285 -6.28 -9.19 -14.24
C LEU A 285 -6.24 -9.61 -12.77
N SER A 286 -5.51 -10.67 -12.43
CA SER A 286 -5.30 -11.09 -11.04
C SER A 286 -4.37 -10.15 -10.28
N TYR A 287 -3.58 -9.34 -10.97
CA TYR A 287 -2.56 -8.45 -10.40
C TYR A 287 -2.83 -6.98 -10.73
N GLN A 288 -4.07 -6.66 -11.06
CA GLN A 288 -4.54 -5.29 -11.18
C GLN A 288 -5.93 -5.14 -10.54
N LYS A 289 -6.23 -3.96 -10.03
CA LYS A 289 -7.53 -3.62 -9.47
C LYS A 289 -7.71 -2.10 -9.50
N GLY A 290 -8.91 -1.67 -9.83
CA GLY A 290 -9.39 -0.32 -9.58
C GLY A 290 -10.67 -0.39 -8.75
N PHE A 291 -10.79 0.46 -7.74
CA PHE A 291 -11.95 0.58 -6.87
C PHE A 291 -12.23 2.04 -6.53
N ILE A 292 -13.48 2.45 -6.61
CA ILE A 292 -13.94 3.80 -6.27
C ILE A 292 -14.99 3.69 -5.18
N LEU A 293 -14.79 4.39 -4.06
CA LEU A 293 -15.76 4.43 -2.97
C LEU A 293 -17.11 4.98 -3.48
N GLY A 294 -18.17 4.24 -3.20
CA GLY A 294 -19.53 4.56 -3.65
C GLY A 294 -19.90 3.98 -5.03
N TRP A 295 -18.91 3.56 -5.85
CA TRP A 295 -19.17 2.94 -7.17
C TRP A 295 -18.77 1.46 -7.23
N GLY A 296 -17.77 1.06 -6.43
CA GLY A 296 -17.24 -0.30 -6.46
C GLY A 296 -16.09 -0.48 -7.44
N ASP A 297 -15.99 -1.67 -8.02
CA ASP A 297 -14.91 -2.04 -8.93
C ASP A 297 -14.98 -1.25 -10.24
N VAL A 298 -13.83 -0.75 -10.68
CA VAL A 298 -13.68 -0.13 -12.00
C VAL A 298 -13.73 -1.21 -13.07
N ALA A 299 -14.68 -1.10 -13.99
CA ALA A 299 -14.91 -2.11 -15.02
C ALA A 299 -13.89 -2.08 -16.17
N THR A 300 -13.16 -0.99 -16.33
CA THR A 300 -12.15 -0.83 -17.39
C THR A 300 -10.78 -1.24 -16.89
N ASP A 301 -10.09 -2.09 -17.64
CA ASP A 301 -8.77 -2.58 -17.27
C ASP A 301 -7.71 -1.48 -17.30
N ILE A 302 -6.76 -1.58 -16.38
CA ILE A 302 -5.53 -0.80 -16.41
C ILE A 302 -4.70 -1.24 -17.61
N THR A 303 -4.11 -0.29 -18.32
CA THR A 303 -3.16 -0.58 -19.39
C THR A 303 -1.80 0.00 -19.08
N ALA A 304 -0.76 -0.67 -19.52
CA ALA A 304 0.62 -0.23 -19.38
C ALA A 304 1.35 -0.36 -20.70
N GLY A 305 2.36 0.47 -20.93
CA GLY A 305 3.17 0.39 -22.13
C GLY A 305 4.50 1.10 -21.99
N ARG A 306 5.51 0.52 -22.62
CA ARG A 306 6.85 1.09 -22.73
C ARG A 306 6.86 2.20 -23.78
N THR A 307 7.19 3.42 -23.38
CA THR A 307 7.32 4.57 -24.30
C THR A 307 8.75 4.75 -24.83
N SER A 308 9.74 4.40 -24.02
CA SER A 308 11.16 4.31 -24.39
C SER A 308 11.91 3.48 -23.36
N THR A 309 13.21 3.28 -23.50
CA THR A 309 14.01 2.55 -22.49
C THR A 309 13.81 3.14 -21.11
N GLY A 310 13.38 2.30 -20.17
CA GLY A 310 13.13 2.67 -18.78
C GLY A 310 11.96 3.65 -18.59
N ARG A 311 11.09 3.86 -19.58
CA ARG A 311 9.96 4.78 -19.49
C ARG A 311 8.66 4.09 -19.87
N TYR A 312 7.66 4.27 -19.01
CA TYR A 312 6.38 3.61 -19.13
C TYR A 312 5.24 4.57 -18.87
N LEU A 313 4.16 4.39 -19.60
CA LEU A 313 2.87 5.05 -19.34
C LEU A 313 1.89 4.00 -18.81
N VAL A 314 1.29 4.28 -17.68
CA VAL A 314 0.22 3.48 -17.07
C VAL A 314 -1.06 4.30 -17.09
N ASN A 315 -2.11 3.78 -17.70
CA ASN A 315 -3.44 4.38 -17.69
C ASN A 315 -4.27 3.73 -16.58
N LEU A 316 -4.88 4.56 -15.75
CA LEU A 316 -5.61 4.20 -14.54
C LEU A 316 -7.06 4.69 -14.67
N PRO A 317 -7.92 3.93 -15.35
CA PRO A 317 -9.32 4.29 -15.53
C PRO A 317 -10.05 4.47 -14.22
N GLY A 318 -10.97 5.42 -14.15
CA GLY A 318 -11.77 5.71 -12.97
C GLY A 318 -11.08 6.55 -11.92
N MET A 319 -9.75 6.66 -11.93
CA MET A 319 -8.99 7.43 -10.94
C MET A 319 -8.94 8.91 -11.33
N SER A 320 -8.99 9.81 -10.31
CA SER A 320 -8.82 11.24 -10.50
C SER A 320 -7.34 11.63 -10.43
N SER A 321 -6.93 12.62 -11.21
CA SER A 321 -5.58 13.18 -11.11
C SER A 321 -5.39 14.14 -9.93
N THR A 322 -6.48 14.64 -9.37
CA THR A 322 -6.48 15.53 -8.20
C THR A 322 -6.87 14.76 -6.94
N GLY A 323 -6.31 15.14 -5.80
CA GLY A 323 -6.53 14.42 -4.54
C GLY A 323 -5.78 13.10 -4.44
N SER A 324 -4.80 12.84 -5.29
CA SER A 324 -4.19 11.53 -5.49
C SER A 324 -2.75 11.44 -5.02
N ASN A 325 -2.29 10.21 -4.87
CA ASN A 325 -0.91 9.84 -4.58
C ASN A 325 -0.50 8.60 -5.38
N VAL A 326 0.75 8.55 -5.79
CA VAL A 326 1.29 7.43 -6.56
C VAL A 326 2.53 6.89 -5.86
N GLN A 327 2.60 5.56 -5.76
CA GLN A 327 3.78 4.83 -5.29
C GLN A 327 4.21 3.82 -6.35
N VAL A 328 5.51 3.62 -6.49
CA VAL A 328 6.08 2.63 -7.43
C VAL A 328 7.18 1.84 -6.75
N THR A 329 7.11 0.54 -6.89
CA THR A 329 8.15 -0.41 -6.45
C THR A 329 8.63 -1.21 -7.65
N SER A 330 9.93 -1.23 -7.94
CA SER A 330 10.46 -2.08 -9.01
C SER A 330 10.36 -3.56 -8.64
N TYR A 331 10.25 -4.41 -9.67
CA TYR A 331 10.09 -5.86 -9.53
C TYR A 331 11.23 -6.61 -10.21
N GLY A 332 11.59 -7.78 -9.64
CA GLY A 332 12.59 -8.65 -10.20
C GLY A 332 13.87 -8.75 -9.37
N THR A 333 14.85 -9.46 -9.87
CA THR A 333 16.00 -9.90 -9.08
C THR A 333 17.28 -9.06 -9.23
N GLY A 334 17.31 -8.14 -10.18
CA GLY A 334 18.42 -7.21 -10.38
C GLY A 334 18.30 -5.97 -9.50
N SER A 335 19.26 -5.06 -9.60
CA SER A 335 19.39 -3.86 -8.77
C SER A 335 18.65 -2.63 -9.31
N GLU A 336 17.80 -2.81 -10.31
CA GLU A 336 17.02 -1.74 -10.91
C GLU A 336 16.04 -1.15 -9.89
N TYR A 337 15.76 0.13 -9.99
CA TYR A 337 14.75 0.83 -9.22
C TYR A 337 13.88 1.70 -10.12
N CYS A 338 12.66 1.95 -9.69
CA CYS A 338 11.69 2.76 -10.43
C CYS A 338 11.17 3.91 -9.55
N LYS A 339 10.71 4.95 -10.20
CA LYS A 339 10.12 6.13 -9.57
C LYS A 339 9.01 6.70 -10.43
N ILE A 340 8.27 7.63 -9.88
CA ILE A 340 7.28 8.42 -10.62
C ILE A 340 8.00 9.55 -11.35
N ALA A 341 7.90 9.58 -12.67
CA ALA A 341 8.35 10.72 -13.45
C ALA A 341 7.33 11.86 -13.42
N PHE A 342 6.06 11.51 -13.59
CA PHE A 342 4.94 12.44 -13.61
C PHE A 342 3.62 11.67 -13.46
N TRP A 343 2.56 12.31 -13.00
CA TRP A 343 1.18 11.83 -13.19
C TRP A 343 0.27 12.99 -13.55
N SER A 344 -0.76 12.68 -14.30
CA SER A 344 -1.73 13.65 -14.82
C SER A 344 -3.05 12.94 -15.12
N GLY A 345 -3.97 13.66 -15.66
CA GLY A 345 -5.26 13.15 -16.09
C GLY A 345 -6.38 14.15 -15.81
N ASP A 346 -7.59 13.67 -15.88
CA ASP A 346 -8.81 14.41 -15.53
C ASP A 346 -9.46 13.80 -14.27
N GLU A 347 -10.74 14.08 -14.05
CA GLU A 347 -11.48 13.54 -12.89
C GLU A 347 -11.91 12.07 -13.06
N ALA A 348 -11.76 11.50 -14.24
CA ALA A 348 -12.24 10.17 -14.59
C ALA A 348 -11.11 9.19 -14.98
N ASN A 349 -9.96 9.70 -15.41
CA ASN A 349 -8.87 8.87 -15.90
C ASN A 349 -7.53 9.51 -15.53
N ALA A 350 -6.79 8.83 -14.67
CA ALA A 350 -5.42 9.21 -14.36
C ALA A 350 -4.42 8.45 -15.25
N GLN A 351 -3.27 9.06 -15.44
CA GLN A 351 -2.12 8.49 -16.12
C GLN A 351 -0.88 8.71 -15.26
N ALA A 352 -0.03 7.72 -15.16
CA ALA A 352 1.25 7.80 -14.47
C ALA A 352 2.39 7.44 -15.41
N ASP A 353 3.36 8.35 -15.52
CA ASP A 353 4.65 8.12 -16.13
C ASP A 353 5.61 7.53 -15.09
N VAL A 354 6.15 6.34 -15.38
CA VAL A 354 7.14 5.65 -14.54
C VAL A 354 8.50 5.68 -15.22
N ALA A 355 9.52 6.00 -14.44
CA ALA A 355 10.92 5.97 -14.88
C ALA A 355 11.69 4.93 -14.08
N CYS A 356 12.42 4.06 -14.75
CA CYS A 356 13.22 3.00 -14.17
C CYS A 356 14.69 3.12 -14.59
N PHE A 357 15.57 2.82 -13.65
CA PHE A 357 17.02 3.02 -13.78
C PHE A 357 17.78 1.82 -13.24
N ASP A 358 18.96 1.57 -13.79
CA ASP A 358 19.94 0.68 -13.19
C ASP A 358 20.66 1.35 -11.99
N ALA A 359 21.55 0.61 -11.32
CA ALA A 359 22.29 1.13 -10.18
C ALA A 359 23.19 2.33 -10.52
N ALA A 360 23.62 2.46 -11.75
CA ALA A 360 24.44 3.60 -12.23
C ALA A 360 23.57 4.82 -12.59
N GLY A 361 22.25 4.69 -12.56
CA GLY A 361 21.32 5.78 -12.92
C GLY A 361 21.04 5.88 -14.41
N ALA A 362 21.44 4.89 -15.21
CA ALA A 362 21.06 4.82 -16.62
C ALA A 362 19.64 4.24 -16.75
N ALA A 363 18.85 4.80 -17.68
CA ALA A 363 17.51 4.31 -17.94
C ALA A 363 17.55 2.84 -18.39
N THR A 364 16.75 1.98 -17.74
CA THR A 364 16.73 0.54 -18.02
C THR A 364 15.32 -0.04 -17.93
N ASP A 365 15.06 -1.04 -18.76
CA ASP A 365 13.75 -1.70 -18.76
C ASP A 365 13.67 -2.71 -17.61
N THR A 366 12.66 -2.57 -16.76
CA THR A 366 12.37 -3.49 -15.67
C THR A 366 10.88 -3.49 -15.34
N PRO A 367 10.29 -4.61 -14.92
CA PRO A 367 8.94 -4.65 -14.40
C PRO A 367 8.83 -3.85 -13.10
N PHE A 368 7.61 -3.43 -12.77
CA PHE A 368 7.32 -2.70 -11.55
C PHE A 368 5.87 -2.92 -11.09
N VAL A 369 5.63 -2.59 -9.83
CA VAL A 369 4.30 -2.45 -9.27
C VAL A 369 4.01 -0.96 -9.13
N ILE A 370 2.80 -0.57 -9.48
CA ILE A 370 2.29 0.79 -9.25
C ILE A 370 1.05 0.71 -8.35
N VAL A 371 0.98 1.61 -7.40
CA VAL A 371 -0.18 1.83 -6.54
C VAL A 371 -0.60 3.28 -6.67
N TYR A 372 -1.88 3.47 -6.93
CA TYR A 372 -2.53 4.76 -7.02
C TYR A 372 -3.60 4.86 -5.94
N THR A 373 -3.58 5.91 -5.15
CA THR A 373 -4.59 6.18 -4.13
C THR A 373 -5.24 7.53 -4.37
N ASP A 374 -6.54 7.60 -4.12
CA ASP A 374 -7.38 8.76 -4.40
C ASP A 374 -8.37 8.92 -3.23
N ASP A 375 -8.68 10.16 -2.86
CA ASP A 375 -9.71 10.46 -1.88
C ASP A 375 -11.11 10.61 -2.51
N LYS A 376 -11.23 10.31 -3.80
CA LYS A 376 -12.48 10.39 -4.53
C LYS A 376 -13.57 9.59 -3.83
N ASN A 377 -14.58 10.30 -3.40
CA ASN A 377 -15.81 9.73 -2.88
C ASN A 377 -16.95 10.30 -3.73
N LEU A 378 -17.48 9.48 -4.61
CA LEU A 378 -18.68 9.84 -5.35
C LEU A 378 -19.87 9.61 -4.43
N SER A 379 -20.13 10.57 -3.53
CA SER A 379 -21.42 10.61 -2.84
C SER A 379 -22.52 10.64 -3.92
N ILE A 380 -23.36 9.61 -3.91
CA ILE A 380 -24.60 9.60 -4.69
C ILE A 380 -25.39 10.79 -4.18
N GLY A 381 -25.45 11.88 -4.99
CA GLY A 381 -26.28 13.06 -4.73
C GLY A 381 -27.75 12.73 -4.92
#